data_97e891c52fbdcf342fd0c4d37d1acb5b
#
_entry.id   97e891c52fbdcf342fd0c4d37d1acb5b
#
_cell.length_a   1.000
_cell.length_b   1.000
_cell.length_c   1.000
_cell.angle_alpha   90.00
_cell.angle_beta   90.00
_cell.angle_gamma   90.00
#
_symmetry.space_group_name_H-M   'P 1'
#
loop_
_entity.id
_entity.type
_entity.pdbx_description
1 polymer ?
#
loop_
_entity_poly.entity_id
_entity_poly.type
_entity_poly.pdbx_seq_one_letter_code
_entity_poly.pdbx_strand_id
1 'polypeptide(L)'
;MQTCNIMGVNIAVTDMDKTLRLVEDNCEAWRGKYICVANVHTTVTAHDDPTYLQVQNGAVMALPDGGPLSRYSRKKGFADAARVTGPDLMRELLKESGTKHYRHYFYGSTQETLDILREKITEKYPGAVIAGMYSPPFRPLTADEDAEIVEKINAAKPDFVWVGLGAPKQERWMAAHENRVQALMLGVGAAFDYEA
;
A
#
# COMPACT_ATOMS: atom_id res chain seq x y z
N MET A 1 11.78 -10.86 8.99
CA MET A 1 10.64 -11.40 8.19
C MET A 1 11.21 -12.33 7.12
N GLN A 2 10.56 -13.48 6.90
CA GLN A 2 10.97 -14.45 5.87
C GLN A 2 10.44 -14.04 4.50
N THR A 3 11.26 -14.23 3.44
CA THR A 3 10.88 -13.93 2.07
C THR A 3 11.21 -15.09 1.13
N CYS A 4 10.46 -15.20 0.04
CA CYS A 4 10.74 -16.08 -1.09
C CYS A 4 11.15 -15.21 -2.28
N ASN A 5 12.34 -15.41 -2.82
CA ASN A 5 12.76 -14.69 -4.02
C ASN A 5 12.05 -15.24 -5.27
N ILE A 6 11.31 -14.36 -5.95
CA ILE A 6 10.62 -14.69 -7.21
C ILE A 6 11.06 -13.68 -8.27
N MET A 7 11.83 -14.15 -9.25
CA MET A 7 12.37 -13.33 -10.34
C MET A 7 13.13 -12.08 -9.87
N GLY A 8 13.81 -12.17 -8.73
CA GLY A 8 14.57 -11.06 -8.13
C GLY A 8 13.80 -10.31 -7.04
N VAL A 9 12.47 -10.36 -7.00
CA VAL A 9 11.64 -9.71 -5.96
C VAL A 9 11.56 -10.58 -4.71
N ASN A 10 11.83 -10.00 -3.56
CA ASN A 10 11.75 -10.65 -2.25
C ASN A 10 10.31 -10.60 -1.73
N ILE A 11 9.49 -11.57 -2.14
CA ILE A 11 8.09 -11.67 -1.75
C ILE A 11 7.97 -12.15 -0.31
N ALA A 12 7.17 -11.45 0.51
CA ALA A 12 6.94 -11.80 1.89
C ALA A 12 6.27 -13.18 2.03
N VAL A 13 6.80 -14.01 2.93
CA VAL A 13 6.16 -15.26 3.35
C VAL A 13 5.26 -14.94 4.53
N THR A 14 3.99 -14.72 4.24
CA THR A 14 3.01 -14.18 5.20
C THR A 14 1.60 -14.66 4.89
N ASP A 15 0.69 -14.36 5.78
CA ASP A 15 -0.77 -14.42 5.64
C ASP A 15 -1.38 -13.09 6.12
N MET A 16 -2.71 -12.94 6.06
CA MET A 16 -3.37 -11.70 6.48
C MET A 16 -3.15 -11.39 7.96
N ASP A 17 -3.36 -12.35 8.84
CA ASP A 17 -3.22 -12.15 10.29
C ASP A 17 -1.79 -11.77 10.68
N LYS A 18 -0.81 -12.43 10.06
CA LYS A 18 0.61 -12.12 10.27
C LYS A 18 0.97 -10.74 9.74
N THR A 19 0.41 -10.36 8.59
CA THR A 19 0.61 -9.03 7.99
C THR A 19 0.02 -7.95 8.90
N LEU A 20 -1.19 -8.10 9.39
CA LEU A 20 -1.84 -7.15 10.29
C LEU A 20 -1.04 -6.96 11.59
N ARG A 21 -0.60 -8.06 12.22
CA ARG A 21 0.27 -7.99 13.41
C ARG A 21 1.58 -7.26 13.12
N LEU A 22 2.24 -7.55 11.99
CA LEU A 22 3.48 -6.86 11.63
C LEU A 22 3.27 -5.36 11.40
N VAL A 23 2.16 -4.97 10.77
CA VAL A 23 1.81 -3.56 10.57
C VAL A 23 1.52 -2.89 11.92
N GLU A 24 0.74 -3.51 12.80
CA GLU A 24 0.43 -2.99 14.13
C GLU A 24 1.70 -2.80 14.97
N ASP A 25 2.52 -3.84 15.08
CA ASP A 25 3.73 -3.84 15.91
C ASP A 25 4.79 -2.83 15.43
N ASN A 26 4.78 -2.50 14.13
CA ASN A 26 5.80 -1.65 13.52
C ASN A 26 5.24 -0.32 12.97
N CYS A 27 4.00 0.02 13.19
CA CYS A 27 3.36 1.21 12.62
C CYS A 27 4.19 2.48 12.83
N GLU A 28 4.71 2.70 14.05
CA GLU A 28 5.57 3.84 14.35
C GLU A 28 6.98 3.72 13.73
N ALA A 29 7.60 2.54 13.80
CA ALA A 29 8.93 2.31 13.23
C ALA A 29 8.95 2.38 11.69
N TRP A 30 7.81 2.11 11.06
CA TRP A 30 7.65 2.14 9.61
C TRP A 30 7.08 3.47 9.08
N ARG A 31 6.96 4.50 9.92
CA ARG A 31 6.65 5.85 9.42
C ARG A 31 7.69 6.29 8.40
N GLY A 32 7.23 6.81 7.28
CA GLY A 32 8.07 7.16 6.15
C GLY A 32 8.47 6.00 5.25
N LYS A 33 8.08 4.77 5.56
CA LYS A 33 8.32 3.57 4.75
C LYS A 33 7.11 3.21 3.91
N TYR A 34 7.27 2.16 3.08
CA TYR A 34 6.19 1.72 2.20
C TYR A 34 6.09 0.19 2.08
N ILE A 35 4.90 -0.27 1.74
CA ILE A 35 4.56 -1.65 1.42
C ILE A 35 4.11 -1.71 -0.03
N CYS A 36 4.71 -2.64 -0.79
CA CYS A 36 4.27 -2.98 -2.13
C CYS A 36 3.31 -4.17 -2.10
N VAL A 37 2.30 -4.16 -2.96
CA VAL A 37 1.38 -5.27 -3.17
C VAL A 37 1.70 -5.88 -4.52
N ALA A 38 2.47 -6.99 -4.49
CA ALA A 38 3.07 -7.57 -5.69
C ALA A 38 2.17 -8.64 -6.32
N ASN A 39 2.09 -8.62 -7.63
CA ASN A 39 1.46 -9.65 -8.45
C ASN A 39 2.39 -10.12 -9.58
N VAL A 40 1.94 -11.01 -10.44
CA VAL A 40 2.75 -11.52 -11.55
C VAL A 40 3.22 -10.39 -12.46
N HIS A 41 2.34 -9.45 -12.79
CA HIS A 41 2.69 -8.31 -13.66
C HIS A 41 3.80 -7.45 -13.05
N THR A 42 3.68 -7.03 -11.80
CA THR A 42 4.70 -6.21 -11.14
C THR A 42 6.01 -6.97 -10.93
N THR A 43 5.95 -8.29 -10.71
CA THR A 43 7.13 -9.14 -10.56
C THR A 43 7.90 -9.28 -11.89
N VAL A 44 7.19 -9.47 -13.01
CA VAL A 44 7.80 -9.51 -14.35
C VAL A 44 8.37 -8.14 -14.70
N THR A 45 7.62 -7.06 -14.48
CA THR A 45 8.11 -5.69 -14.70
C THR A 45 9.39 -5.41 -13.92
N ALA A 46 9.46 -5.84 -12.65
CA ALA A 46 10.65 -5.68 -11.83
C ALA A 46 11.84 -6.53 -12.34
N HIS A 47 11.58 -7.72 -12.88
CA HIS A 47 12.61 -8.55 -13.51
C HIS A 47 13.25 -7.86 -14.72
N ASP A 48 12.44 -7.19 -15.53
CA ASP A 48 12.88 -6.53 -16.76
C ASP A 48 13.46 -5.12 -16.52
N ASP A 49 13.15 -4.51 -15.37
CA ASP A 49 13.57 -3.15 -15.02
C ASP A 49 14.30 -3.14 -13.65
N PRO A 50 15.65 -3.09 -13.64
CA PRO A 50 16.43 -3.07 -12.41
C PRO A 50 16.10 -1.91 -11.47
N THR A 51 15.66 -0.76 -11.99
CA THR A 51 15.28 0.39 -11.16
C THR A 51 13.97 0.13 -10.43
N TYR A 52 13.03 -0.53 -11.07
CA TYR A 52 11.79 -0.94 -10.45
C TYR A 52 11.99 -2.12 -9.48
N LEU A 53 12.93 -3.02 -9.79
CA LEU A 53 13.33 -4.08 -8.85
C LEU A 53 13.86 -3.50 -7.52
N GLN A 54 14.67 -2.44 -7.59
CA GLN A 54 15.15 -1.75 -6.40
C GLN A 54 13.98 -1.14 -5.59
N VAL A 55 12.99 -0.58 -6.26
CA VAL A 55 11.77 -0.05 -5.61
C VAL A 55 11.00 -1.17 -4.90
N GLN A 56 10.77 -2.31 -5.56
CA GLN A 56 10.09 -3.46 -4.95
C GLN A 56 10.84 -3.99 -3.72
N ASN A 57 12.15 -4.13 -3.80
CA ASN A 57 12.98 -4.67 -2.72
C ASN A 57 13.33 -3.63 -1.64
N GLY A 58 13.13 -2.35 -1.89
CA GLY A 58 13.24 -1.27 -0.91
C GLY A 58 12.05 -1.17 0.04
N ALA A 59 10.91 -1.76 -0.32
CA ALA A 59 9.74 -1.82 0.54
C ALA A 59 10.01 -2.61 1.83
N VAL A 60 9.37 -2.24 2.94
CA VAL A 60 9.42 -3.03 4.18
C VAL A 60 8.76 -4.41 3.99
N MET A 61 7.81 -4.51 3.09
CA MET A 61 7.22 -5.76 2.60
C MET A 61 6.80 -5.63 1.14
N ALA A 62 7.00 -6.71 0.36
CA ALA A 62 6.33 -6.94 -0.91
C ALA A 62 5.31 -8.07 -0.69
N LEU A 63 4.04 -7.73 -0.57
CA LEU A 63 2.96 -8.66 -0.25
C LEU A 63 2.54 -9.49 -1.46
N PRO A 64 2.25 -10.79 -1.32
CA PRO A 64 1.81 -11.67 -2.40
C PRO A 64 0.33 -11.49 -2.72
N ASP A 65 -0.04 -10.49 -3.52
CA ASP A 65 -1.43 -10.27 -3.95
C ASP A 65 -1.89 -11.36 -4.92
N GLY A 66 -1.04 -11.72 -5.84
CA GLY A 66 -1.39 -12.75 -6.82
C GLY A 66 -1.33 -14.18 -6.26
N GLY A 67 -2.39 -14.98 -6.46
CA GLY A 67 -2.40 -16.41 -6.13
C GLY A 67 -1.21 -17.20 -6.68
N PRO A 68 -0.67 -16.92 -7.89
CA PRO A 68 0.54 -17.57 -8.38
C PRO A 68 1.77 -17.35 -7.48
N LEU A 69 1.96 -16.17 -6.89
CA LEU A 69 3.14 -15.88 -6.05
C LEU A 69 3.12 -16.73 -4.77
N SER A 70 2.00 -16.74 -4.04
CA SER A 70 1.88 -17.56 -2.82
C SER A 70 1.98 -19.06 -3.12
N ARG A 71 1.44 -19.51 -4.27
CA ARG A 71 1.53 -20.90 -4.73
C ARG A 71 2.97 -21.28 -5.05
N TYR A 72 3.74 -20.39 -5.70
CA TYR A 72 5.16 -20.61 -5.99
C TYR A 72 5.96 -20.69 -4.69
N SER A 73 5.71 -19.78 -3.74
CA SER A 73 6.39 -19.80 -2.43
C SER A 73 6.15 -21.12 -1.71
N ARG A 74 4.91 -21.64 -1.70
CA ARG A 74 4.62 -22.96 -1.11
C ARG A 74 5.35 -24.11 -1.80
N LYS A 75 5.48 -24.08 -3.14
CA LYS A 75 6.27 -25.06 -3.89
C LYS A 75 7.78 -25.01 -3.56
N LYS A 76 8.25 -23.86 -3.10
CA LYS A 76 9.65 -23.67 -2.63
C LYS A 76 9.85 -24.04 -1.17
N GLY A 77 8.84 -24.60 -0.52
CA GLY A 77 8.91 -25.10 0.88
C GLY A 77 8.41 -24.12 1.93
N PHE A 78 7.86 -22.97 1.54
CA PHE A 78 7.27 -22.00 2.46
C PHE A 78 5.77 -22.31 2.66
N ALA A 79 5.47 -23.31 3.51
CA ALA A 79 4.12 -23.84 3.67
C ALA A 79 3.09 -22.79 4.10
N ASP A 80 3.51 -21.79 4.90
CA ASP A 80 2.66 -20.74 5.47
C ASP A 80 2.40 -19.57 4.50
N ALA A 81 2.97 -19.60 3.28
CA ALA A 81 2.77 -18.53 2.32
C ALA A 81 1.31 -18.50 1.84
N ALA A 82 0.61 -17.43 2.14
CA ALA A 82 -0.77 -17.19 1.72
C ALA A 82 -0.88 -15.93 0.85
N ARG A 83 -2.02 -15.77 0.20
CA ARG A 83 -2.34 -14.57 -0.58
C ARG A 83 -2.78 -13.44 0.35
N VAL A 84 -2.21 -12.23 0.16
CA VAL A 84 -2.62 -11.00 0.84
C VAL A 84 -2.87 -9.94 -0.22
N THR A 85 -4.14 -9.57 -0.44
CA THR A 85 -4.52 -8.59 -1.45
C THR A 85 -4.56 -7.18 -0.90
N GLY A 86 -4.34 -6.18 -1.78
CA GLY A 86 -4.45 -4.77 -1.40
C GLY A 86 -5.84 -4.41 -0.86
N PRO A 87 -6.94 -4.74 -1.57
CA PRO A 87 -8.30 -4.48 -1.08
C PRO A 87 -8.61 -5.14 0.27
N ASP A 88 -8.23 -6.42 0.45
CA ASP A 88 -8.48 -7.12 1.71
C ASP A 88 -7.69 -6.49 2.86
N LEU A 89 -6.41 -6.15 2.65
CA LEU A 89 -5.59 -5.48 3.66
C LEU A 89 -6.18 -4.12 4.06
N MET A 90 -6.62 -3.33 3.07
CA MET A 90 -7.27 -2.04 3.33
C MET A 90 -8.54 -2.21 4.16
N ARG A 91 -9.37 -3.20 3.81
CA ARG A 91 -10.61 -3.53 4.53
C ARG A 91 -10.35 -3.93 5.98
N GLU A 92 -9.38 -4.81 6.21
CA GLU A 92 -9.07 -5.26 7.57
C GLU A 92 -8.51 -4.12 8.44
N LEU A 93 -7.60 -3.28 7.94
CA LEU A 93 -7.09 -2.12 8.67
C LEU A 93 -8.18 -1.06 8.94
N LEU A 94 -9.14 -0.89 8.02
CA LEU A 94 -10.32 -0.04 8.27
C LEU A 94 -11.21 -0.61 9.39
N LYS A 95 -11.42 -1.93 9.45
CA LYS A 95 -12.16 -2.58 10.54
C LYS A 95 -11.45 -2.42 11.88
N GLU A 96 -10.13 -2.65 11.93
CA GLU A 96 -9.35 -2.49 13.16
C GLU A 96 -9.37 -1.06 13.70
N SER A 97 -9.60 -0.08 12.83
CA SER A 97 -9.75 1.33 13.23
C SER A 97 -10.91 1.60 14.17
N GLY A 98 -11.90 0.68 14.24
CA GLY A 98 -12.96 0.74 15.24
C GLY A 98 -12.45 0.73 16.70
N THR A 99 -11.31 0.11 16.94
CA THR A 99 -10.66 0.05 18.26
C THR A 99 -9.34 0.80 18.33
N LYS A 100 -8.60 0.86 17.23
CA LYS A 100 -7.26 1.47 17.14
C LYS A 100 -7.30 2.95 16.77
N HIS A 101 -8.42 3.43 16.20
CA HIS A 101 -8.63 4.80 15.74
C HIS A 101 -7.59 5.27 14.73
N TYR A 102 -7.12 4.37 13.86
CA TYR A 102 -6.17 4.69 12.81
C TYR A 102 -6.68 5.80 11.90
N ARG A 103 -5.77 6.66 11.49
CA ARG A 103 -6.01 7.80 10.60
C ARG A 103 -5.57 7.43 9.19
N HIS A 104 -6.49 7.46 8.24
CA HIS A 104 -6.27 7.04 6.86
C HIS A 104 -6.27 8.24 5.91
N TYR A 105 -5.25 8.34 5.07
CA TYR A 105 -5.20 9.28 3.95
C TYR A 105 -5.26 8.51 2.64
N PHE A 106 -6.05 8.97 1.67
CA PHE A 106 -6.22 8.31 0.38
C PHE A 106 -5.69 9.21 -0.72
N TYR A 107 -4.70 8.73 -1.45
CA TYR A 107 -4.02 9.46 -2.51
C TYR A 107 -4.11 8.70 -3.83
N GLY A 108 -4.78 9.28 -4.82
CA GLY A 108 -4.94 8.66 -6.15
C GLY A 108 -6.39 8.60 -6.59
N SER A 109 -6.63 7.88 -7.70
CA SER A 109 -7.92 7.72 -8.34
C SER A 109 -8.57 9.04 -8.79
N THR A 110 -9.85 9.03 -9.14
CA THR A 110 -10.63 10.22 -9.50
C THR A 110 -11.33 10.81 -8.28
N GLN A 111 -11.70 12.08 -8.37
CA GLN A 111 -12.47 12.72 -7.30
C GLN A 111 -13.82 12.01 -7.07
N GLU A 112 -14.49 11.59 -8.13
CA GLU A 112 -15.74 10.82 -8.06
C GLU A 112 -15.57 9.52 -7.26
N THR A 113 -14.52 8.73 -7.57
CA THR A 113 -14.21 7.50 -6.81
C THR A 113 -13.92 7.81 -5.34
N LEU A 114 -13.17 8.87 -5.05
CA LEU A 114 -12.86 9.26 -3.67
C LEU A 114 -14.11 9.70 -2.90
N ASP A 115 -15.06 10.38 -3.54
CA ASP A 115 -16.31 10.80 -2.90
C ASP A 115 -17.17 9.58 -2.53
N ILE A 116 -17.31 8.61 -3.44
CA ILE A 116 -18.02 7.36 -3.17
C ILE A 116 -17.30 6.55 -2.08
N LEU A 117 -15.97 6.44 -2.16
CA LEU A 117 -15.17 5.74 -1.16
C LEU A 117 -15.35 6.37 0.24
N ARG A 118 -15.40 7.69 0.34
CA ARG A 118 -15.65 8.40 1.59
C ARG A 118 -16.99 8.00 2.21
N GLU A 119 -18.06 7.99 1.42
CA GLU A 119 -19.38 7.59 1.86
C GLU A 119 -19.39 6.16 2.37
N LYS A 120 -18.81 5.23 1.59
CA LYS A 120 -18.75 3.82 1.95
C LYS A 120 -17.92 3.55 3.21
N ILE A 121 -16.77 4.20 3.37
CA ILE A 121 -15.95 4.05 4.57
C ILE A 121 -16.70 4.58 5.79
N THR A 122 -17.32 5.75 5.68
CA THR A 122 -18.08 6.35 6.78
C THR A 122 -19.26 5.48 7.22
N GLU A 123 -19.93 4.84 6.25
CA GLU A 123 -21.05 3.93 6.53
C GLU A 123 -20.59 2.61 7.16
N LYS A 124 -19.58 1.96 6.55
CA LYS A 124 -19.16 0.59 6.93
C LYS A 124 -18.19 0.55 8.10
N TYR A 125 -17.38 1.58 8.29
CA TYR A 125 -16.30 1.62 9.27
C TYR A 125 -16.32 2.90 10.11
N PRO A 126 -17.34 3.09 10.96
CA PRO A 126 -17.56 4.36 11.69
C PRO A 126 -16.43 4.74 12.65
N GLY A 127 -15.55 3.79 13.02
CA GLY A 127 -14.37 4.06 13.84
C GLY A 127 -13.12 4.48 13.04
N ALA A 128 -13.15 4.37 11.71
CA ALA A 128 -12.04 4.77 10.86
C ALA A 128 -12.02 6.30 10.69
N VAL A 129 -10.85 6.91 10.90
CA VAL A 129 -10.67 8.35 10.73
C VAL A 129 -10.14 8.65 9.34
N ILE A 130 -10.96 9.26 8.49
CA ILE A 130 -10.51 9.77 7.19
C ILE A 130 -9.77 11.07 7.41
N ALA A 131 -8.43 11.03 7.46
CA ALA A 131 -7.58 12.19 7.67
C ALA A 131 -7.55 13.12 6.46
N GLY A 132 -7.69 12.55 5.25
CA GLY A 132 -7.77 13.31 4.02
C GLY A 132 -7.89 12.41 2.79
N MET A 133 -8.25 13.04 1.67
CA MET A 133 -8.31 12.41 0.36
C MET A 133 -7.84 13.40 -0.70
N TYR A 134 -7.07 12.94 -1.68
CA TYR A 134 -6.59 13.79 -2.77
C TYR A 134 -6.49 13.02 -4.08
N SER A 135 -7.14 13.55 -5.12
CA SER A 135 -7.03 13.07 -6.49
C SER A 135 -6.01 13.93 -7.24
N PRO A 136 -4.80 13.42 -7.53
CA PRO A 136 -3.81 14.18 -8.27
C PRO A 136 -4.21 14.34 -9.74
N PRO A 137 -3.76 15.39 -10.43
CA PRO A 137 -4.01 15.54 -11.85
C PRO A 137 -3.34 14.41 -12.66
N PHE A 138 -3.95 14.06 -13.81
CA PHE A 138 -3.41 13.02 -14.72
C PHE A 138 -2.24 13.55 -15.58
N ARG A 139 -1.30 14.24 -14.95
CA ARG A 139 -0.05 14.74 -15.54
C ARG A 139 1.06 14.68 -14.50
N PRO A 140 2.33 14.77 -14.91
CA PRO A 140 3.42 14.97 -13.96
C PRO A 140 3.17 16.21 -13.10
N LEU A 141 3.46 16.11 -11.81
CA LEU A 141 3.42 17.24 -10.89
C LEU A 141 4.68 18.08 -11.04
N THR A 142 4.56 19.38 -10.80
CA THR A 142 5.75 20.23 -10.59
C THR A 142 6.36 19.92 -9.22
N ALA A 143 7.59 20.36 -8.99
CA ALA A 143 8.25 20.17 -7.68
C ALA A 143 7.49 20.88 -6.55
N ASP A 144 6.91 22.05 -6.84
CA ASP A 144 6.13 22.81 -5.86
C ASP A 144 4.81 22.10 -5.53
N GLU A 145 4.09 21.61 -6.55
CA GLU A 145 2.86 20.83 -6.36
C GLU A 145 3.13 19.56 -5.56
N ASP A 146 4.22 18.86 -5.82
CA ASP A 146 4.64 17.68 -5.09
C ASP A 146 4.95 18.00 -3.61
N ALA A 147 5.67 19.09 -3.35
CA ALA A 147 5.97 19.55 -1.99
C ALA A 147 4.70 19.94 -1.23
N GLU A 148 3.76 20.64 -1.87
CA GLU A 148 2.46 21.00 -1.26
C GLU A 148 1.64 19.77 -0.90
N ILE A 149 1.66 18.73 -1.73
CA ILE A 149 0.94 17.47 -1.46
C ILE A 149 1.54 16.78 -0.23
N VAL A 150 2.87 16.69 -0.16
CA VAL A 150 3.57 16.11 1.01
C VAL A 150 3.22 16.87 2.27
N GLU A 151 3.22 18.22 2.22
CA GLU A 151 2.85 19.06 3.35
C GLU A 151 1.39 18.82 3.79
N LYS A 152 0.45 18.76 2.87
CA LYS A 152 -0.97 18.45 3.15
C LYS A 152 -1.15 17.08 3.81
N ILE A 153 -0.47 16.05 3.29
CA ILE A 153 -0.51 14.71 3.88
C ILE A 153 0.04 14.74 5.31
N ASN A 154 1.20 15.33 5.51
CA ASN A 154 1.85 15.38 6.83
C ASN A 154 1.06 16.23 7.84
N ALA A 155 0.45 17.34 7.41
CA ALA A 155 -0.41 18.17 8.27
C ALA A 155 -1.67 17.41 8.74
N ALA A 156 -2.18 16.48 7.94
CA ALA A 156 -3.30 15.62 8.31
C ALA A 156 -2.94 14.54 9.33
N LYS A 157 -1.65 14.30 9.58
CA LYS A 157 -1.11 13.31 10.53
C LYS A 157 -1.74 11.92 10.37
N PRO A 158 -1.71 11.31 9.19
CA PRO A 158 -2.21 9.97 8.99
C PRO A 158 -1.28 8.92 9.61
N ASP A 159 -1.84 7.75 9.93
CA ASP A 159 -1.07 6.54 10.22
C ASP A 159 -0.73 5.81 8.92
N PHE A 160 -1.72 5.76 8.01
CA PHE A 160 -1.61 5.10 6.71
C PHE A 160 -1.92 6.06 5.57
N VAL A 161 -1.09 6.00 4.52
CA VAL A 161 -1.38 6.62 3.23
C VAL A 161 -1.62 5.53 2.20
N TRP A 162 -2.85 5.40 1.75
CA TRP A 162 -3.24 4.48 0.70
C TRP A 162 -2.96 5.12 -0.65
N VAL A 163 -2.19 4.44 -1.50
CA VAL A 163 -1.76 4.97 -2.80
C VAL A 163 -2.42 4.16 -3.91
N GLY A 164 -3.31 4.82 -4.64
CA GLY A 164 -4.09 4.24 -5.75
C GLY A 164 -3.77 4.92 -7.08
N LEU A 165 -2.51 4.83 -7.53
CA LEU A 165 -2.05 5.41 -8.80
C LEU A 165 -1.85 4.36 -9.91
N GLY A 166 -1.99 3.08 -9.56
CA GLY A 166 -1.65 1.96 -10.43
C GLY A 166 -0.14 1.67 -10.50
N ALA A 167 0.20 0.39 -10.69
CA ALA A 167 1.58 -0.05 -10.86
C ALA A 167 2.08 0.24 -12.29
N PRO A 168 3.35 0.59 -12.50
CA PRO A 168 4.44 0.75 -11.52
C PRO A 168 4.51 2.17 -10.90
N LYS A 169 3.59 3.07 -11.27
CA LYS A 169 3.63 4.48 -10.87
C LYS A 169 3.53 4.66 -9.35
N GLN A 170 2.63 3.92 -8.70
CA GLN A 170 2.42 4.02 -7.26
C GLN A 170 3.65 3.60 -6.45
N GLU A 171 4.31 2.51 -6.82
CA GLU A 171 5.49 2.02 -6.11
C GLU A 171 6.67 3.00 -6.27
N ARG A 172 6.85 3.54 -7.48
CA ARG A 172 7.86 4.58 -7.74
C ARG A 172 7.58 5.86 -6.96
N TRP A 173 6.30 6.26 -6.87
CA TRP A 173 5.90 7.42 -6.08
C TRP A 173 6.20 7.20 -4.59
N MET A 174 5.83 6.05 -4.04
CA MET A 174 6.10 5.73 -2.63
C MET A 174 7.60 5.71 -2.33
N ALA A 175 8.42 5.10 -3.19
CA ALA A 175 9.87 5.08 -3.02
C ALA A 175 10.49 6.50 -3.08
N ALA A 176 10.02 7.35 -4.00
CA ALA A 176 10.46 8.75 -4.10
C ALA A 176 10.05 9.60 -2.89
N HIS A 177 9.01 9.19 -2.17
CA HIS A 177 8.48 9.89 -0.99
C HIS A 177 8.89 9.23 0.34
N GLU A 178 9.74 8.21 0.28
CA GLU A 178 10.28 7.57 1.48
C GLU A 178 10.94 8.61 2.40
N ASN A 179 10.58 8.58 3.68
CA ASN A 179 10.99 9.54 4.71
C ASN A 179 10.53 11.00 4.50
N ARG A 180 9.85 11.32 3.41
CA ARG A 180 9.21 12.63 3.18
C ARG A 180 7.77 12.63 3.68
N VAL A 181 7.02 11.59 3.36
CA VAL A 181 5.68 11.34 3.92
C VAL A 181 5.82 10.67 5.28
N GLN A 182 5.29 11.29 6.33
CA GLN A 182 5.43 10.85 7.73
C GLN A 182 4.35 9.86 8.14
N ALA A 183 4.12 8.83 7.31
CA ALA A 183 3.17 7.75 7.54
C ALA A 183 3.64 6.48 6.81
N LEU A 184 3.04 5.33 7.13
CA LEU A 184 3.25 4.12 6.33
C LEU A 184 2.43 4.22 5.03
N MET A 185 3.11 4.14 3.89
CA MET A 185 2.48 4.18 2.57
C MET A 185 2.18 2.76 2.07
N LEU A 186 1.00 2.53 1.51
CA LEU A 186 0.57 1.23 0.98
C LEU A 186 0.06 1.40 -0.46
N GLY A 187 0.75 0.77 -1.41
CA GLY A 187 0.37 0.79 -2.83
C GLY A 187 -0.66 -0.29 -3.12
N VAL A 188 -1.93 0.10 -3.22
CA VAL A 188 -3.06 -0.85 -3.30
C VAL A 188 -3.77 -0.85 -4.67
N GLY A 189 -3.29 -0.05 -5.62
CA GLY A 189 -3.83 -0.03 -6.99
C GLY A 189 -5.31 0.32 -7.04
N ALA A 190 -6.09 -0.56 -7.67
CA ALA A 190 -7.53 -0.39 -7.86
C ALA A 190 -8.39 -0.68 -6.61
N ALA A 191 -7.79 -0.81 -5.41
CA ALA A 191 -8.56 -1.09 -4.20
C ALA A 191 -9.65 -0.04 -3.93
N PHE A 192 -9.40 1.21 -4.33
CA PHE A 192 -10.40 2.28 -4.18
C PHE A 192 -11.67 2.00 -4.98
N ASP A 193 -11.54 1.46 -6.19
CA ASP A 193 -12.67 1.14 -7.05
C ASP A 193 -13.48 -0.07 -6.52
N TYR A 194 -12.83 -0.99 -5.78
CA TYR A 194 -13.49 -2.13 -5.16
C TYR A 194 -14.24 -1.78 -3.88
N GLU A 195 -13.84 -0.73 -3.18
CA GLU A 195 -14.45 -0.29 -1.93
C GLU A 195 -15.41 0.90 -2.11
N ALA A 196 -15.34 1.58 -3.27
CA ALA A 196 -16.28 2.63 -3.71
C ALA A 196 -17.59 2.06 -4.34
#